data_cf918e3759d55f7f9e4cd88bbeb98a5d
#
_entry.id   cf918e3759d55f7f9e4cd88bbeb98a5d
#
_cell.length_a   1.000
_cell.length_b   1.000
_cell.length_c   1.000
_cell.angle_alpha   90.00
_cell.angle_beta   90.00
_cell.angle_gamma   90.00
#
_symmetry.space_group_name_H-M   'P 1'
#
loop_
_entity.id
_entity.type
_entity.pdbx_description
1 polymer ?
#
loop_
_entity_poly.entity_id
_entity_poly.type
_entity_poly.pdbx_seq_one_letter_code
_entity_poly.pdbx_strand_id
1 'polypeptide(L)'
;MVYVLIALLLLMPEERWRLAGRSSVVSLAPALVFLLCAAVQAAPLMWTSYGQASIFVASRDYLPAQLAVTLRPFAEFTVSNPVLGNALEVSANLAAALGLLAARSSRGTFVFAFGWLAFVWWFGLGLGGMLTGLGTDPGAPPAIMLLMGPGLIALRALRKAEGATGSPGFGGVPRVGQLLALLERF
;
A
#
# COMPACT_ATOMS: atom_id res chain seq x y z
N MET A 1 3.10 18.89 -1.63
CA MET A 1 2.04 18.68 -2.67
C MET A 1 1.25 17.38 -2.47
N VAL A 2 1.87 16.23 -2.19
CA VAL A 2 1.16 14.95 -2.03
C VAL A 2 0.10 15.01 -0.92
N TYR A 3 0.40 15.58 0.24
CA TYR A 3 -0.53 15.71 1.36
C TYR A 3 -1.74 16.61 1.06
N VAL A 4 -1.56 17.67 0.25
CA VAL A 4 -2.67 18.53 -0.20
C VAL A 4 -3.62 17.74 -1.11
N LEU A 5 -3.06 16.94 -2.01
CA LEU A 5 -3.85 16.06 -2.89
C LEU A 5 -4.64 15.02 -2.10
N ILE A 6 -4.03 14.45 -1.06
CA ILE A 6 -4.68 13.50 -0.15
C ILE A 6 -5.79 14.19 0.64
N ALA A 7 -5.52 15.40 1.18
CA ALA A 7 -6.53 16.18 1.89
C ALA A 7 -7.73 16.52 0.99
N LEU A 8 -7.47 16.94 -0.25
CA LEU A 8 -8.53 17.21 -1.25
C LEU A 8 -9.31 15.94 -1.58
N LEU A 9 -8.64 14.79 -1.70
CA LEU A 9 -9.29 13.51 -1.90
C LEU A 9 -10.18 13.15 -0.70
N LEU A 10 -9.71 13.33 0.54
CA LEU A 10 -10.48 13.03 1.75
C LEU A 10 -11.70 13.94 1.94
N LEU A 11 -11.67 15.15 1.39
CA LEU A 11 -12.78 16.10 1.42
C LEU A 11 -13.82 15.89 0.32
N MET A 12 -13.61 14.92 -0.59
CA MET A 12 -14.58 14.62 -1.63
C MET A 12 -15.88 14.06 -1.05
N PRO A 13 -17.06 14.48 -1.57
CA PRO A 13 -18.36 13.93 -1.18
C PRO A 13 -18.45 12.41 -1.35
N GLU A 14 -19.18 11.74 -0.47
CA GLU A 14 -19.29 10.26 -0.45
C GLU A 14 -19.77 9.69 -1.80
N GLU A 15 -20.62 10.43 -2.53
CA GLU A 15 -21.10 10.04 -3.86
C GLU A 15 -19.96 9.91 -4.89
N ARG A 16 -19.00 10.83 -4.85
CA ARG A 16 -17.82 10.76 -5.71
C ARG A 16 -16.88 9.63 -5.31
N TRP A 17 -16.83 9.27 -4.03
CA TRP A 17 -16.10 8.10 -3.54
C TRP A 17 -16.67 6.79 -4.07
N ARG A 18 -18.00 6.68 -4.19
CA ARG A 18 -18.64 5.50 -4.80
C ARG A 18 -18.26 5.33 -6.26
N LEU A 19 -18.14 6.45 -7.00
CA LEU A 19 -17.65 6.44 -8.38
C LEU A 19 -16.14 6.14 -8.45
N ALA A 20 -15.34 6.71 -7.58
CA ALA A 20 -13.91 6.45 -7.49
C ALA A 20 -13.60 5.02 -7.02
N GLY A 21 -14.42 4.43 -6.14
CA GLY A 21 -14.27 3.03 -5.72
C GLY A 21 -14.57 2.02 -6.84
N ARG A 22 -15.34 2.43 -7.85
CA ARG A 22 -15.50 1.69 -9.11
C ARG A 22 -14.36 1.97 -10.10
N SER A 23 -13.70 3.12 -9.99
CA SER A 23 -12.55 3.43 -10.82
C SER A 23 -11.31 2.78 -10.23
N SER A 24 -10.56 2.05 -11.03
CA SER A 24 -9.26 1.45 -10.70
C SER A 24 -8.20 2.48 -10.22
N VAL A 25 -8.51 3.78 -10.29
CA VAL A 25 -7.59 4.88 -9.95
C VAL A 25 -7.16 4.85 -8.48
N VAL A 26 -8.07 4.51 -7.54
CA VAL A 26 -7.78 4.51 -6.10
C VAL A 26 -6.80 3.41 -5.69
N SER A 27 -6.80 2.29 -6.42
CA SER A 27 -5.84 1.20 -6.22
C SER A 27 -4.60 1.33 -7.11
N LEU A 28 -4.73 2.03 -8.26
CA LEU A 28 -3.65 2.17 -9.23
C LEU A 28 -2.49 3.02 -8.67
N ALA A 29 -2.79 4.16 -8.05
CA ALA A 29 -1.75 5.06 -7.55
C ALA A 29 -0.85 4.39 -6.49
N PRO A 30 -1.37 3.77 -5.40
CA PRO A 30 -0.52 3.06 -4.46
C PRO A 30 0.16 1.83 -5.09
N ALA A 31 -0.49 1.12 -6.03
CA ALA A 31 0.12 0.01 -6.73
C ALA A 31 1.34 0.44 -7.54
N LEU A 32 1.26 1.58 -8.26
CA LEU A 32 2.40 2.14 -8.99
C LEU A 32 3.55 2.52 -8.05
N VAL A 33 3.26 3.04 -6.87
CA VAL A 33 4.30 3.33 -5.87
C VAL A 33 5.01 2.06 -5.44
N PHE A 34 4.27 0.99 -5.13
CA PHE A 34 4.87 -0.30 -4.78
C PHE A 34 5.68 -0.90 -5.93
N LEU A 35 5.23 -0.77 -7.18
CA LEU A 35 6.01 -1.21 -8.36
C LEU A 35 7.32 -0.41 -8.48
N LEU A 36 7.26 0.90 -8.25
CA LEU A 36 8.46 1.73 -8.25
C LEU A 36 9.42 1.33 -7.12
N CYS A 37 8.90 1.09 -5.92
CA CYS A 37 9.71 0.59 -4.80
C CYS A 37 10.35 -0.77 -5.13
N ALA A 38 9.60 -1.69 -5.74
CA ALA A 38 10.14 -2.98 -6.19
C ALA A 38 11.26 -2.78 -7.23
N ALA A 39 11.08 -1.87 -8.18
CA ALA A 39 12.09 -1.57 -9.20
C ALA A 39 13.37 -0.98 -8.60
N VAL A 40 13.23 -0.06 -7.63
CA VAL A 40 14.38 0.51 -6.89
C VAL A 40 15.12 -0.57 -6.10
N GLN A 41 14.38 -1.43 -5.41
CA GLN A 41 14.98 -2.55 -4.66
C GLN A 41 15.60 -3.62 -5.57
N ALA A 42 15.13 -3.74 -6.81
CA ALA A 42 15.74 -4.63 -7.80
C ALA A 42 17.09 -4.12 -8.34
N ALA A 43 17.50 -2.90 -8.03
CA ALA A 43 18.79 -2.34 -8.45
C ALA A 43 19.97 -3.20 -7.94
N PRO A 44 21.04 -3.40 -8.74
CA PRO A 44 22.14 -4.31 -8.41
C PRO A 44 22.78 -4.05 -7.05
N LEU A 45 22.87 -2.78 -6.64
CA LEU A 45 23.43 -2.38 -5.35
C LEU A 45 22.68 -2.98 -4.16
N MET A 46 21.35 -3.07 -4.24
CA MET A 46 20.49 -3.57 -3.15
C MET A 46 20.68 -5.06 -2.87
N TRP A 47 21.29 -5.81 -3.79
CA TRP A 47 21.61 -7.24 -3.64
C TRP A 47 22.95 -7.48 -2.94
N THR A 48 23.58 -6.43 -2.42
CA THR A 48 24.87 -6.48 -1.73
C THR A 48 24.72 -6.15 -0.24
N SER A 49 25.63 -6.68 0.59
CA SER A 49 25.69 -6.32 2.01
C SER A 49 25.84 -4.81 2.23
N TYR A 50 26.57 -4.12 1.35
CA TYR A 50 26.73 -2.67 1.41
C TYR A 50 25.41 -1.93 1.16
N GLY A 51 24.65 -2.32 0.15
CA GLY A 51 23.35 -1.75 -0.15
C GLY A 51 22.38 -1.93 1.02
N GLN A 52 22.28 -3.13 1.58
CA GLN A 52 21.47 -3.41 2.75
C GLN A 52 21.92 -2.61 3.99
N ALA A 53 23.22 -2.57 4.26
CA ALA A 53 23.75 -1.81 5.39
C ALA A 53 23.45 -0.31 5.28
N SER A 54 23.50 0.26 4.07
CA SER A 54 23.26 1.71 3.85
C SER A 54 21.86 2.15 4.27
N ILE A 55 20.84 1.30 4.05
CA ILE A 55 19.45 1.56 4.48
C ILE A 55 19.39 1.68 6.01
N PHE A 56 19.99 0.73 6.73
CA PHE A 56 19.91 0.67 8.18
C PHE A 56 20.77 1.72 8.90
N VAL A 57 21.91 2.09 8.32
CA VAL A 57 22.74 3.18 8.88
C VAL A 57 21.92 4.47 8.88
N ALA A 58 21.32 4.83 7.75
CA ALA A 58 20.47 6.02 7.67
C ALA A 58 19.28 5.95 8.64
N SER A 59 18.59 4.82 8.70
CA SER A 59 17.42 4.65 9.57
C SER A 59 17.76 4.75 11.05
N ARG A 60 18.92 4.20 11.45
CA ARG A 60 19.40 4.25 12.83
C ARG A 60 19.63 5.68 13.32
N ASP A 61 20.18 6.53 12.46
CA ASP A 61 20.50 7.91 12.82
C ASP A 61 19.23 8.77 12.98
N TYR A 62 18.10 8.33 12.44
CA TYR A 62 16.80 8.98 12.56
C TYR A 62 15.99 8.52 13.78
N LEU A 63 16.40 7.48 14.50
CA LEU A 63 15.69 6.95 15.66
C LEU A 63 16.40 7.30 16.98
N PRO A 64 15.64 7.53 18.08
CA PRO A 64 16.20 7.53 19.41
C PRO A 64 16.93 6.20 19.69
N ALA A 65 18.05 6.25 20.43
CA ALA A 65 18.92 5.10 20.67
C ALA A 65 18.17 3.85 21.18
N GLN A 66 17.15 4.05 22.05
CA GLN A 66 16.31 2.97 22.60
C GLN A 66 15.48 2.26 21.53
N LEU A 67 15.08 2.97 20.49
CA LEU A 67 14.34 2.40 19.37
C LEU A 67 15.25 1.89 18.26
N ALA A 68 16.41 2.50 18.07
CA ALA A 68 17.39 2.06 17.09
C ALA A 68 17.86 0.62 17.32
N VAL A 69 17.87 0.15 18.57
CA VAL A 69 18.21 -1.24 18.91
C VAL A 69 17.25 -2.25 18.29
N THR A 70 16.00 -1.86 18.04
CA THR A 70 14.98 -2.74 17.44
C THR A 70 15.24 -3.03 15.96
N LEU A 71 16.04 -2.19 15.29
CA LEU A 71 16.42 -2.40 13.88
C LEU A 71 17.45 -3.51 13.72
N ARG A 72 18.25 -3.74 14.76
CA ARG A 72 19.47 -4.57 14.72
C ARG A 72 19.22 -6.01 14.21
N PRO A 73 18.25 -6.78 14.71
CA PRO A 73 18.07 -8.16 14.27
C PRO A 73 17.77 -8.26 12.77
N PHE A 74 16.95 -7.36 12.25
CA PHE A 74 16.59 -7.36 10.84
C PHE A 74 17.75 -6.85 9.98
N ALA A 75 18.48 -5.81 10.44
CA ALA A 75 19.67 -5.32 9.79
C ALA A 75 20.77 -6.40 9.69
N GLU A 76 21.07 -7.09 10.78
CA GLU A 76 22.02 -8.18 10.80
C GLU A 76 21.63 -9.31 9.84
N PHE A 77 20.34 -9.66 9.82
CA PHE A 77 19.81 -10.67 8.89
C PHE A 77 20.02 -10.27 7.43
N THR A 78 19.58 -9.07 7.03
CA THR A 78 19.65 -8.63 5.63
C THR A 78 21.06 -8.34 5.16
N VAL A 79 21.92 -7.80 6.02
CA VAL A 79 23.35 -7.57 5.70
C VAL A 79 24.11 -8.90 5.56
N SER A 80 23.80 -9.89 6.40
CA SER A 80 24.41 -11.21 6.32
C SER A 80 23.88 -12.06 5.18
N ASN A 81 22.65 -11.80 4.75
CA ASN A 81 21.95 -12.54 3.68
C ASN A 81 21.34 -11.57 2.66
N PRO A 82 22.15 -10.75 1.95
CA PRO A 82 21.65 -9.62 1.17
C PRO A 82 20.73 -10.05 0.03
N VAL A 83 21.01 -11.20 -0.59
CA VAL A 83 20.17 -11.74 -1.66
C VAL A 83 18.78 -12.14 -1.13
N LEU A 84 18.73 -12.85 0.00
CA LEU A 84 17.48 -13.28 0.60
C LEU A 84 16.70 -12.08 1.17
N GLY A 85 17.37 -11.17 1.88
CA GLY A 85 16.77 -9.96 2.41
C GLY A 85 16.12 -9.13 1.32
N ASN A 86 16.88 -8.83 0.26
CA ASN A 86 16.36 -8.04 -0.85
C ASN A 86 15.27 -8.77 -1.65
N ALA A 87 15.37 -10.08 -1.83
CA ALA A 87 14.32 -10.87 -2.47
C ALA A 87 13.00 -10.79 -1.71
N LEU A 88 13.02 -10.80 -0.37
CA LEU A 88 11.85 -10.60 0.47
C LEU A 88 11.26 -9.20 0.27
N GLU A 89 12.09 -8.16 0.24
CA GLU A 89 11.64 -6.77 0.03
C GLU A 89 11.02 -6.56 -1.35
N VAL A 90 11.66 -7.04 -2.42
CA VAL A 90 11.12 -7.00 -3.79
C VAL A 90 9.80 -7.77 -3.87
N SER A 91 9.77 -8.99 -3.31
CA SER A 91 8.57 -9.84 -3.34
C SER A 91 7.40 -9.22 -2.57
N ALA A 92 7.64 -8.60 -1.41
CA ALA A 92 6.61 -7.93 -0.62
C ALA A 92 6.04 -6.71 -1.37
N ASN A 93 6.89 -5.90 -2.00
CA ASN A 93 6.44 -4.78 -2.81
C ASN A 93 5.63 -5.26 -4.03
N LEU A 94 6.07 -6.30 -4.74
CA LEU A 94 5.33 -6.88 -5.86
C LEU A 94 3.99 -7.48 -5.40
N ALA A 95 3.96 -8.21 -4.28
CA ALA A 95 2.73 -8.78 -3.73
C ALA A 95 1.72 -7.69 -3.36
N ALA A 96 2.16 -6.58 -2.75
CA ALA A 96 1.32 -5.43 -2.46
C ALA A 96 0.78 -4.80 -3.75
N ALA A 97 1.63 -4.55 -4.74
CA ALA A 97 1.25 -3.96 -6.01
C ALA A 97 0.22 -4.82 -6.76
N LEU A 98 0.55 -6.10 -6.99
CA LEU A 98 -0.31 -7.03 -7.72
C LEU A 98 -1.64 -7.27 -6.99
N GLY A 99 -1.61 -7.35 -5.66
CA GLY A 99 -2.82 -7.48 -4.87
C GLY A 99 -3.73 -6.25 -4.97
N LEU A 100 -3.16 -5.03 -5.04
CA LEU A 100 -3.92 -3.80 -5.24
C LEU A 100 -4.46 -3.66 -6.67
N LEU A 101 -3.75 -4.20 -7.68
CA LEU A 101 -4.18 -4.21 -9.08
C LEU A 101 -5.21 -5.31 -9.37
N ALA A 102 -5.28 -6.35 -8.54
CA ALA A 102 -6.25 -7.42 -8.73
C ALA A 102 -7.68 -6.84 -8.74
N ALA A 103 -8.50 -7.28 -9.69
CA ALA A 103 -9.86 -6.79 -9.92
C ALA A 103 -10.78 -6.89 -8.68
N ARG A 104 -10.39 -7.67 -7.67
CA ARG A 104 -11.06 -7.82 -6.38
C ARG A 104 -10.05 -7.62 -5.24
N SER A 105 -9.52 -6.41 -5.09
CA SER A 105 -8.67 -6.07 -3.96
C SER A 105 -9.35 -6.49 -2.66
N SER A 106 -8.70 -7.40 -1.92
CA SER A 106 -9.26 -7.94 -0.67
C SER A 106 -8.87 -7.06 0.52
N ARG A 107 -9.63 -7.17 1.62
CA ARG A 107 -9.23 -6.55 2.89
C ARG A 107 -7.82 -7.01 3.32
N GLY A 108 -7.50 -8.29 3.08
CA GLY A 108 -6.18 -8.85 3.38
C GLY A 108 -5.06 -8.13 2.62
N THR A 109 -5.27 -7.80 1.34
CA THR A 109 -4.30 -7.04 0.54
C THR A 109 -4.01 -5.66 1.15
N PHE A 110 -5.04 -4.94 1.56
CA PHE A 110 -4.85 -3.64 2.20
C PHE A 110 -4.15 -3.75 3.56
N VAL A 111 -4.52 -4.72 4.38
CA VAL A 111 -3.86 -4.97 5.68
C VAL A 111 -2.40 -5.32 5.47
N PHE A 112 -2.10 -6.19 4.49
CA PHE A 112 -0.72 -6.52 4.14
C PHE A 112 0.06 -5.29 3.67
N ALA A 113 -0.48 -4.52 2.72
CA ALA A 113 0.18 -3.33 2.19
C ALA A 113 0.42 -2.27 3.27
N PHE A 114 -0.55 -2.05 4.18
CA PHE A 114 -0.38 -1.17 5.34
C PHE A 114 0.69 -1.67 6.30
N GLY A 115 0.66 -2.95 6.65
CA GLY A 115 1.66 -3.57 7.53
C GLY A 115 3.06 -3.48 6.94
N TRP A 116 3.19 -3.72 5.63
CA TRP A 116 4.44 -3.59 4.92
C TRP A 116 4.96 -2.16 4.91
N LEU A 117 4.10 -1.16 4.63
CA LEU A 117 4.48 0.25 4.71
C LEU A 117 4.89 0.68 6.12
N ALA A 118 4.17 0.22 7.15
CA ALA A 118 4.54 0.48 8.54
C ALA A 118 5.91 -0.12 8.88
N PHE A 119 6.17 -1.33 8.39
CA PHE A 119 7.45 -2.00 8.54
C PHE A 119 8.57 -1.21 7.85
N VAL A 120 8.40 -0.85 6.58
CA VAL A 120 9.39 -0.05 5.82
C VAL A 120 9.60 1.31 6.48
N TRP A 121 8.54 1.94 6.99
CA TRP A 121 8.65 3.22 7.68
C TRP A 121 9.46 3.13 8.97
N TRP A 122 9.23 2.07 9.73
CA TRP A 122 9.99 1.81 10.95
C TRP A 122 11.45 1.42 10.65
N PHE A 123 11.65 0.34 9.87
CA PHE A 123 12.96 -0.27 9.67
C PHE A 123 13.79 0.40 8.58
N GLY A 124 13.18 0.87 7.49
CA GLY A 124 13.90 1.43 6.36
C GLY A 124 14.08 2.94 6.42
N LEU A 125 13.21 3.67 7.16
CA LEU A 125 13.21 5.14 7.16
C LEU A 125 13.29 5.76 8.57
N GLY A 126 13.42 4.97 9.62
CA GLY A 126 13.53 5.46 11.00
C GLY A 126 12.40 6.44 11.38
N LEU A 127 11.16 6.15 10.97
CA LEU A 127 10.00 7.04 11.14
C LEU A 127 10.17 8.45 10.55
N GLY A 128 11.04 8.60 9.53
CA GLY A 128 11.33 9.88 8.90
C GLY A 128 12.04 10.88 9.80
N GLY A 129 12.66 10.44 10.87
CA GLY A 129 13.38 11.31 11.80
C GLY A 129 12.50 12.20 12.68
N MET A 130 11.17 11.99 12.69
CA MET A 130 10.25 12.82 13.47
C MET A 130 10.50 12.73 14.98
N LEU A 131 10.91 11.57 15.47
CA LEU A 131 11.13 11.35 16.92
C LEU A 131 12.43 11.99 17.42
N THR A 132 13.38 12.26 16.54
CA THR A 132 14.65 12.90 16.87
C THR A 132 14.70 14.37 16.51
N GLY A 133 13.69 14.86 15.79
CA GLY A 133 13.68 16.22 15.26
C GLY A 133 14.62 16.44 14.08
N LEU A 134 15.30 15.38 13.58
CA LEU A 134 16.19 15.46 12.43
C LEU A 134 15.43 15.53 11.11
N GLY A 135 14.14 15.13 11.11
CA GLY A 135 13.25 15.23 9.96
C GLY A 135 11.94 15.92 10.32
N THR A 136 11.47 16.78 9.45
CA THR A 136 10.16 17.44 9.56
C THR A 136 9.11 16.80 8.67
N ASP A 137 9.53 15.89 7.79
CA ASP A 137 8.67 15.16 6.87
C ASP A 137 8.58 13.69 7.32
N PRO A 138 7.37 13.16 7.58
CA PRO A 138 7.20 11.75 7.94
C PRO A 138 7.62 10.78 6.83
N GLY A 139 8.00 11.31 5.67
CA GLY A 139 8.38 10.52 4.51
C GLY A 139 7.20 10.00 3.68
N ALA A 140 7.49 9.21 2.68
CA ALA A 140 6.49 8.68 1.75
C ALA A 140 5.51 7.65 2.35
N PRO A 141 5.88 6.73 3.28
CA PRO A 141 5.00 5.67 3.72
C PRO A 141 3.69 6.16 4.37
N PRO A 142 3.67 7.11 5.31
CA PRO A 142 2.41 7.65 5.85
C PRO A 142 1.53 8.30 4.79
N ALA A 143 2.14 9.01 3.81
CA ALA A 143 1.39 9.59 2.71
C ALA A 143 0.72 8.52 1.84
N ILE A 144 1.41 7.41 1.56
CA ILE A 144 0.86 6.29 0.81
C ILE A 144 -0.24 5.59 1.61
N MET A 145 -0.05 5.39 2.93
CA MET A 145 -1.08 4.85 3.82
C MET A 145 -2.36 5.69 3.79
N LEU A 146 -2.23 7.02 3.87
CA LEU A 146 -3.36 7.94 3.76
C LEU A 146 -4.03 7.85 2.38
N LEU A 147 -3.26 7.70 1.31
CA LEU A 147 -3.80 7.50 -0.05
C LEU A 147 -4.60 6.20 -0.17
N MET A 148 -4.22 5.15 0.57
CA MET A 148 -4.93 3.86 0.60
C MET A 148 -6.21 3.90 1.44
N GLY A 149 -6.34 4.83 2.40
CA GLY A 149 -7.50 4.97 3.28
C GLY A 149 -8.84 5.03 2.53
N PRO A 150 -8.97 5.91 1.52
CA PRO A 150 -10.14 5.98 0.66
C PRO A 150 -10.51 4.65 -0.01
N GLY A 151 -9.54 3.87 -0.45
CA GLY A 151 -9.78 2.53 -1.03
C GLY A 151 -10.46 1.58 -0.04
N LEU A 152 -10.06 1.61 1.23
CA LEU A 152 -10.69 0.82 2.30
C LEU A 152 -12.13 1.27 2.58
N ILE A 153 -12.40 2.57 2.58
CA ILE A 153 -13.75 3.12 2.78
C ILE A 153 -14.65 2.71 1.62
N ALA A 154 -14.18 2.84 0.38
CA ALA A 154 -14.91 2.44 -0.82
C ALA A 154 -15.25 0.94 -0.82
N LEU A 155 -14.30 0.07 -0.43
CA LEU A 155 -14.55 -1.37 -0.29
C LEU A 155 -15.61 -1.70 0.76
N ARG A 156 -15.63 -0.96 1.88
CA ARG A 156 -16.67 -1.14 2.91
C ARG A 156 -18.05 -0.73 2.40
N ALA A 157 -18.14 0.38 1.68
CA ALA A 157 -19.39 0.87 1.10
C ALA A 157 -19.96 -0.09 0.07
N LEU A 158 -19.12 -0.66 -0.81
CA LEU A 158 -19.52 -1.64 -1.81
C LEU A 158 -20.08 -2.92 -1.15
N ARG A 159 -19.39 -3.48 -0.16
CA ARG A 159 -19.86 -4.68 0.56
C ARG A 159 -21.15 -4.44 1.32
N LYS A 160 -21.32 -3.24 1.91
CA LYS A 160 -22.57 -2.88 2.58
C LYS A 160 -23.74 -2.80 1.58
N ALA A 161 -23.49 -2.29 0.37
CA ALA A 161 -24.49 -2.23 -0.70
C ALA A 161 -24.86 -3.64 -1.21
N GLU A 162 -23.88 -4.53 -1.39
CA GLU A 162 -24.11 -5.93 -1.78
C GLU A 162 -24.90 -6.71 -0.72
N GLY A 163 -24.61 -6.49 0.56
CA GLY A 163 -25.34 -7.10 1.68
C GLY A 163 -26.77 -6.56 1.85
N ALA A 164 -27.03 -5.30 1.47
CA ALA A 164 -28.35 -4.68 1.55
C ALA A 164 -29.28 -5.09 0.39
N THR A 165 -28.73 -5.49 -0.75
CA THR A 165 -29.52 -5.96 -1.90
C THR A 165 -29.96 -7.42 -1.78
N GLY A 166 -29.78 -8.06 -0.63
CA GLY A 166 -30.17 -9.44 -0.31
C GLY A 166 -29.66 -10.39 -1.38
N SER A 167 -28.62 -11.15 -1.10
CA SER A 167 -28.03 -12.12 -2.01
C SER A 167 -29.07 -12.80 -2.88
N PRO A 168 -29.11 -12.57 -4.19
CA PRO A 168 -29.72 -13.55 -5.07
C PRO A 168 -28.79 -14.77 -4.99
N GLY A 169 -29.32 -15.87 -4.44
CA GLY A 169 -28.58 -17.11 -4.30
C GLY A 169 -27.80 -17.41 -5.57
N PHE A 170 -26.59 -17.88 -5.40
CA PHE A 170 -25.69 -18.36 -6.45
C PHE A 170 -26.41 -19.48 -7.27
N GLY A 171 -27.23 -19.10 -8.23
CA GLY A 171 -28.04 -20.02 -9.03
C GLY A 171 -28.72 -19.37 -10.23
N GLY A 172 -28.70 -18.05 -10.35
CA GLY A 172 -29.32 -17.38 -11.49
C GLY A 172 -28.27 -16.74 -12.41
N VAL A 173 -27.88 -17.44 -13.47
CA VAL A 173 -27.33 -16.80 -14.67
C VAL A 173 -28.31 -15.66 -15.04
N PRO A 174 -27.86 -14.40 -15.15
CA PRO A 174 -28.75 -13.32 -15.52
C PRO A 174 -29.40 -13.71 -16.83
N ARG A 175 -30.75 -13.80 -16.81
CA ARG A 175 -31.52 -14.16 -18.02
C ARG A 175 -31.17 -13.14 -19.08
N VAL A 176 -30.85 -13.61 -20.29
CA VAL A 176 -30.47 -12.80 -21.46
C VAL A 176 -31.43 -11.59 -21.65
N GLY A 177 -32.70 -11.70 -21.25
CA GLY A 177 -33.66 -10.61 -21.25
C GLY A 177 -33.33 -9.44 -20.29
N GLN A 178 -32.61 -9.66 -19.20
CA GLN A 178 -32.20 -8.57 -18.31
C GLN A 178 -30.99 -7.78 -18.87
N LEU A 179 -30.16 -8.45 -19.65
CA LEU A 179 -29.06 -7.80 -20.39
C LEU A 179 -29.59 -6.97 -21.56
N LEU A 180 -30.62 -7.45 -22.27
CA LEU A 180 -31.25 -6.71 -23.36
C LEU A 180 -32.00 -5.46 -22.86
N ALA A 181 -32.70 -5.56 -21.74
CA ALA A 181 -33.38 -4.41 -21.13
C ALA A 181 -32.40 -3.34 -20.57
N LEU A 182 -31.14 -3.69 -20.28
CA LEU A 182 -30.10 -2.74 -19.93
C LEU A 182 -29.53 -2.03 -21.16
N LEU A 183 -29.49 -2.70 -22.32
CA LEU A 183 -28.98 -2.12 -23.57
C LEU A 183 -30.00 -1.18 -24.25
N GLU A 184 -31.33 -1.38 -24.03
CA GLU A 184 -32.36 -0.49 -24.56
C GLU A 184 -32.47 0.87 -23.81
N ARG A 185 -31.70 1.06 -22.72
CA ARG A 185 -31.69 2.31 -21.93
C ARG A 185 -30.48 3.20 -22.22
N PHE A 186 -29.66 2.83 -23.19
CA PHE A 186 -28.56 3.62 -23.73
C PHE A 186 -28.85 4.02 -25.18
#